data_8b4ea65d3f11103abe22d1141cf0a219
#
_entry.id   8b4ea65d3f11103abe22d1141cf0a219
#
_cell.length_a   1.000
_cell.length_b   1.000
_cell.length_c   1.000
_cell.angle_alpha   90.00
_cell.angle_beta   90.00
_cell.angle_gamma   90.00
#
_symmetry.space_group_name_H-M   'P 1'
#
loop_
_entity.id
_entity.type
_entity.pdbx_description
1 polymer ?
#
loop_
_entity_poly.entity_id
_entity_poly.type
_entity_poly.pdbx_seq_one_letter_code
_entity_poly.pdbx_strand_id
1 'polypeptide(L)'
;MNNNFKTFFRKENSRSTNNITSTIQLMLHFNKKAKKNPITGYILVSLGVLLSASSGSWDITNHLLNRPETFFSPPHAGLYLGVAIVLSGLIMMLRHYHSSSNISNNDRRYINRLMHLPLPTKLVTIGVVMLVSAGPFDFAWHSAFGLDGLLSPSHAVLTIGMAVSSIGALLGVLSSNNDQNNNNNHDDNNKSSKFNSSVVDSTNDNNNNTNHTISPILIVIGIVPVWIIVSGLIHMVSLPFSDTQYFKFNPDPTLGAIIATLAFPFIVSFILFSSFELSVKSTRTRGMFGILSITGIIFIIINLTTAILPNEYLVPTIPFYILNIIPIVAVDIILSKLSIPRTKIVNYVAGAILGSMFFMLYYPLITHTYNEVALNPQAVWPSLTSSLYFKMIGEIYPLMVIPSMATGILGTIISSRLIHQYK
;
A
#
# COMPACT_ATOMS: atom_id res chain seq x y z
N MET A 1 20.22 17.84 57.27
CA MET A 1 19.15 17.83 56.26
C MET A 1 19.72 17.88 54.83
N ASN A 2 20.72 17.08 54.41
CA ASN A 2 21.36 17.33 53.12
C ASN A 2 21.93 16.11 52.37
N ASN A 3 21.72 14.87 52.88
CA ASN A 3 22.24 13.65 52.18
C ASN A 3 21.20 12.90 51.34
N ASN A 4 19.92 13.06 51.63
CA ASN A 4 18.84 12.37 50.85
C ASN A 4 18.54 13.02 49.53
N PHE A 5 18.81 14.31 49.34
CA PHE A 5 18.58 15.06 48.09
C PHE A 5 19.61 14.71 47.02
N LYS A 6 20.86 14.48 47.39
CA LYS A 6 21.93 14.08 46.45
C LYS A 6 21.76 12.65 45.91
N THR A 7 21.19 11.74 46.74
CA THR A 7 20.93 10.36 46.35
C THR A 7 19.74 10.23 45.42
N PHE A 8 18.74 11.10 45.56
CA PHE A 8 17.57 11.12 44.64
C PHE A 8 17.96 11.52 43.21
N PHE A 9 18.67 12.64 43.05
CA PHE A 9 19.13 13.12 41.72
C PHE A 9 20.15 12.16 41.08
N ARG A 10 20.97 11.47 41.85
CA ARG A 10 21.92 10.48 41.34
C ARG A 10 21.23 9.23 40.80
N LYS A 11 20.08 8.85 41.37
CA LYS A 11 19.27 7.68 40.95
C LYS A 11 18.42 7.98 39.70
N GLU A 12 17.97 9.22 39.57
CA GLU A 12 17.20 9.67 38.39
C GLU A 12 18.09 9.84 37.14
N ASN A 13 19.28 10.42 37.31
CA ASN A 13 20.26 10.52 36.22
C ASN A 13 20.77 9.15 35.75
N SER A 14 20.92 8.17 36.63
CA SER A 14 21.34 6.81 36.23
C SER A 14 20.25 6.05 35.51
N ARG A 15 18.96 6.29 35.78
CA ARG A 15 17.84 5.70 35.03
C ARG A 15 17.70 6.34 33.64
N SER A 16 17.87 7.64 33.53
CA SER A 16 17.82 8.36 32.25
C SER A 16 18.95 7.93 31.32
N THR A 17 20.18 7.85 31.82
CA THR A 17 21.33 7.38 31.01
C THR A 17 21.20 5.93 30.59
N ASN A 18 20.68 5.02 31.43
CA ASN A 18 20.46 3.63 31.07
C ASN A 18 19.38 3.48 29.97
N ASN A 19 18.31 4.30 30.01
CA ASN A 19 17.29 4.28 28.97
C ASN A 19 17.81 4.80 27.62
N ILE A 20 18.61 5.85 27.62
CA ILE A 20 19.25 6.39 26.41
C ILE A 20 20.23 5.37 25.83
N THR A 21 21.04 4.73 26.67
CA THR A 21 22.01 3.71 26.23
C THR A 21 21.32 2.49 25.66
N SER A 22 20.21 2.03 26.28
CA SER A 22 19.42 0.90 25.75
C SER A 22 18.75 1.22 24.42
N THR A 23 18.24 2.43 24.27
CA THR A 23 17.65 2.92 23.00
C THR A 23 18.71 3.02 21.89
N ILE A 24 19.90 3.53 22.21
CA ILE A 24 21.02 3.60 21.27
C ILE A 24 21.51 2.18 20.92
N GLN A 25 21.60 1.27 21.86
CA GLN A 25 21.97 -0.13 21.59
C GLN A 25 20.92 -0.83 20.75
N LEU A 26 19.61 -0.57 20.99
CA LEU A 26 18.53 -1.08 20.15
C LEU A 26 18.63 -0.54 18.72
N MET A 27 18.85 0.76 18.55
CA MET A 27 19.08 1.38 17.25
C MET A 27 20.32 0.83 16.53
N LEU A 28 21.41 0.61 17.26
CA LEU A 28 22.63 0.00 16.69
C LEU A 28 22.42 -1.46 16.32
N HIS A 29 21.62 -2.20 17.07
CA HIS A 29 21.27 -3.58 16.77
C HIS A 29 20.34 -3.66 15.54
N PHE A 30 19.33 -2.79 15.45
CA PHE A 30 18.52 -2.62 14.26
C PHE A 30 19.38 -2.26 13.03
N ASN A 31 20.32 -1.34 13.19
CA ASN A 31 21.22 -0.92 12.11
C ASN A 31 22.17 -2.05 11.65
N LYS A 32 22.66 -2.90 12.57
CA LYS A 32 23.44 -4.11 12.23
C LYS A 32 22.61 -5.16 11.49
N LYS A 33 21.36 -5.38 11.91
CA LYS A 33 20.45 -6.35 11.29
C LYS A 33 19.95 -5.87 9.92
N ALA A 34 19.68 -4.56 9.80
CA ALA A 34 19.30 -3.91 8.54
C ALA A 34 20.42 -3.92 7.50
N LYS A 35 21.69 -3.93 7.94
CA LYS A 35 22.85 -4.02 7.05
C LYS A 35 22.95 -5.39 6.37
N LYS A 36 22.30 -6.45 6.94
CA LYS A 36 22.30 -7.81 6.38
C LYS A 36 21.09 -8.09 5.46
N ASN A 37 20.02 -7.27 5.48
CA ASN A 37 18.81 -7.62 4.76
C ASN A 37 18.07 -6.39 4.22
N PRO A 38 17.89 -6.24 2.89
CA PRO A 38 17.19 -5.12 2.28
C PRO A 38 15.68 -5.11 2.57
N ILE A 39 15.08 -6.23 3.03
CA ILE A 39 13.64 -6.36 3.26
C ILE A 39 13.11 -5.30 4.23
N THR A 40 13.88 -4.95 5.26
CA THR A 40 13.48 -3.91 6.23
C THR A 40 13.33 -2.55 5.54
N GLY A 41 14.20 -2.23 4.56
CA GLY A 41 14.08 -1.02 3.77
C GLY A 41 12.78 -0.99 2.95
N TYR A 42 12.42 -2.10 2.31
CA TYR A 42 11.17 -2.20 1.55
C TYR A 42 9.93 -2.12 2.46
N ILE A 43 9.96 -2.73 3.65
CA ILE A 43 8.88 -2.61 4.65
C ILE A 43 8.70 -1.16 5.07
N LEU A 44 9.80 -0.43 5.36
CA LEU A 44 9.73 0.98 5.71
C LEU A 44 9.14 1.82 4.57
N VAL A 45 9.52 1.54 3.32
CA VAL A 45 8.92 2.22 2.17
C VAL A 45 7.41 1.95 2.10
N SER A 46 6.96 0.69 2.26
CA SER A 46 5.54 0.35 2.27
C SER A 46 4.78 1.10 3.37
N LEU A 47 5.31 1.11 4.60
CA LEU A 47 4.68 1.80 5.74
C LEU A 47 4.70 3.33 5.58
N GLY A 48 5.79 3.88 5.06
CA GLY A 48 5.90 5.31 4.80
C GLY A 48 4.93 5.77 3.70
N VAL A 49 4.80 5.01 2.61
CA VAL A 49 3.79 5.27 1.57
C VAL A 49 2.39 5.17 2.13
N LEU A 50 2.12 4.15 2.97
CA LEU A 50 0.82 3.99 3.60
C LEU A 50 0.45 5.20 4.46
N LEU A 51 1.38 5.69 5.27
CA LEU A 51 1.19 6.89 6.08
C LEU A 51 0.98 8.14 5.20
N SER A 52 1.81 8.33 4.16
CA SER A 52 1.66 9.46 3.24
C SER A 52 0.31 9.46 2.53
N ALA A 53 -0.12 8.30 2.03
CA ALA A 53 -1.40 8.15 1.34
C ALA A 53 -2.59 8.39 2.27
N SER A 54 -2.51 7.87 3.51
CA SER A 54 -3.53 8.09 4.53
C SER A 54 -3.64 9.57 4.90
N SER A 55 -2.51 10.24 5.06
CA SER A 55 -2.45 11.66 5.36
C SER A 55 -2.94 12.52 4.18
N GLY A 56 -2.60 12.15 2.94
CA GLY A 56 -3.12 12.80 1.74
C GLY A 56 -4.64 12.64 1.60
N SER A 57 -5.21 11.48 1.96
CA SER A 57 -6.66 11.31 2.00
C SER A 57 -7.33 12.23 3.01
N TRP A 58 -6.73 12.41 4.19
CA TRP A 58 -7.21 13.34 5.20
C TRP A 58 -7.09 14.80 4.73
N ASP A 59 -5.99 15.14 4.08
CA ASP A 59 -5.74 16.45 3.49
C ASP A 59 -6.82 16.83 2.47
N ILE A 60 -7.07 15.97 1.51
CA ILE A 60 -8.15 16.15 0.54
C ILE A 60 -9.51 16.32 1.22
N THR A 61 -9.79 15.59 2.30
CA THR A 61 -11.02 15.73 3.06
C THR A 61 -11.14 17.13 3.67
N ASN A 62 -10.04 17.69 4.19
CA ASN A 62 -10.01 19.05 4.72
C ASN A 62 -10.22 20.10 3.62
N HIS A 63 -9.58 19.91 2.44
CA HIS A 63 -9.79 20.78 1.28
C HIS A 63 -11.27 20.79 0.86
N LEU A 64 -11.93 19.62 0.81
CA LEU A 64 -13.34 19.50 0.48
C LEU A 64 -14.25 20.23 1.48
N LEU A 65 -13.85 20.29 2.73
CA LEU A 65 -14.58 21.01 3.80
C LEU A 65 -14.17 22.50 3.88
N ASN A 66 -13.33 22.97 2.96
CA ASN A 66 -12.79 24.33 2.94
C ASN A 66 -12.21 24.76 4.31
N ARG A 67 -11.57 23.79 5.00
CA ARG A 67 -10.90 24.07 6.28
C ARG A 67 -9.62 24.85 6.03
N PRO A 68 -9.33 25.86 6.85
CA PRO A 68 -8.09 26.61 6.69
C PRO A 68 -6.88 25.69 6.94
N GLU A 69 -5.98 25.65 5.99
CA GLU A 69 -4.77 24.83 6.06
C GLU A 69 -3.52 25.68 5.98
N THR A 70 -2.48 25.18 6.62
CA THR A 70 -1.13 25.73 6.59
C THR A 70 -0.17 24.66 6.12
N PHE A 71 1.04 25.06 5.73
CA PHE A 71 2.11 24.12 5.36
C PHE A 71 2.39 23.07 6.45
N PHE A 72 2.11 23.35 7.72
CA PHE A 72 2.29 22.45 8.86
C PHE A 72 0.97 21.95 9.44
N SER A 73 -0.13 21.98 8.69
CA SER A 73 -1.36 21.35 9.15
C SER A 73 -1.15 19.86 9.45
N PRO A 74 -1.91 19.25 10.39
CA PRO A 74 -1.71 17.84 10.77
C PRO A 74 -1.66 16.86 9.60
N PRO A 75 -2.50 16.96 8.55
CA PRO A 75 -2.38 16.09 7.38
C PRO A 75 -1.05 16.23 6.66
N HIS A 76 -0.60 17.48 6.42
CA HIS A 76 0.69 17.74 5.78
C HIS A 76 1.85 17.20 6.61
N ALA A 77 1.83 17.41 7.94
CA ALA A 77 2.85 16.87 8.84
C ALA A 77 2.92 15.33 8.76
N GLY A 78 1.76 14.64 8.69
CA GLY A 78 1.68 13.21 8.49
C GLY A 78 2.24 12.76 7.13
N LEU A 79 1.95 13.51 6.07
CA LEU A 79 2.46 13.27 4.73
C LEU A 79 4.00 13.40 4.71
N TYR A 80 4.55 14.48 5.28
CA TYR A 80 6.01 14.68 5.35
C TYR A 80 6.71 13.60 6.19
N LEU A 81 6.10 13.19 7.30
CA LEU A 81 6.62 12.07 8.11
C LEU A 81 6.65 10.78 7.30
N GLY A 82 5.60 10.49 6.54
CA GLY A 82 5.55 9.34 5.65
C GLY A 82 6.66 9.38 4.60
N VAL A 83 6.87 10.52 3.95
CA VAL A 83 7.98 10.71 2.99
C VAL A 83 9.34 10.53 3.67
N ALA A 84 9.53 11.03 4.89
CA ALA A 84 10.77 10.84 5.64
C ALA A 84 11.04 9.35 5.95
N ILE A 85 10.00 8.58 6.26
CA ILE A 85 10.10 7.12 6.45
C ILE A 85 10.47 6.43 5.13
N VAL A 86 9.86 6.82 4.01
CA VAL A 86 10.20 6.29 2.66
C VAL A 86 11.66 6.57 2.32
N LEU A 87 12.13 7.80 2.54
CA LEU A 87 13.54 8.17 2.36
C LEU A 87 14.48 7.33 3.23
N SER A 88 14.11 7.13 4.49
CA SER A 88 14.89 6.29 5.41
C SER A 88 15.00 4.86 4.91
N GLY A 89 13.91 4.29 4.41
CA GLY A 89 13.88 2.97 3.78
C GLY A 89 14.78 2.90 2.56
N LEU A 90 14.73 3.88 1.66
CA LEU A 90 15.61 3.97 0.49
C LEU A 90 17.09 4.05 0.89
N ILE A 91 17.44 4.90 1.84
CA ILE A 91 18.82 5.03 2.34
C ILE A 91 19.32 3.71 2.89
N MET A 92 18.49 2.96 3.63
CA MET A 92 18.85 1.63 4.15
C MET A 92 19.14 0.65 3.01
N MET A 93 18.30 0.60 1.97
CA MET A 93 18.51 -0.26 0.80
C MET A 93 19.79 0.12 0.05
N LEU A 94 20.00 1.41 -0.23
CA LEU A 94 21.21 1.87 -0.93
C LEU A 94 22.48 1.53 -0.15
N ARG A 95 22.47 1.67 1.17
CA ARG A 95 23.60 1.26 2.04
C ARG A 95 23.83 -0.23 2.00
N HIS A 96 22.77 -1.05 1.96
CA HIS A 96 22.89 -2.50 1.82
C HIS A 96 23.59 -2.88 0.52
N TYR A 97 23.12 -2.39 -0.61
CA TYR A 97 23.70 -2.71 -1.93
C TYR A 97 25.11 -2.13 -2.11
N HIS A 98 25.40 -0.96 -1.52
CA HIS A 98 26.75 -0.40 -1.53
C HIS A 98 27.74 -1.26 -0.73
N SER A 99 27.32 -1.80 0.40
CA SER A 99 28.18 -2.63 1.26
C SER A 99 28.38 -4.05 0.72
N SER A 100 27.46 -4.55 -0.11
CA SER A 100 27.54 -5.90 -0.70
C SER A 100 28.32 -5.95 -2.01
N SER A 101 28.50 -4.81 -2.68
CA SER A 101 29.28 -4.73 -3.90
C SER A 101 30.77 -4.57 -3.56
N ASN A 102 31.58 -5.63 -3.79
CA ASN A 102 33.04 -5.58 -3.79
C ASN A 102 33.59 -4.78 -5.00
N ILE A 103 32.98 -3.65 -5.33
CA ILE A 103 33.37 -2.85 -6.49
C ILE A 103 34.65 -2.10 -6.11
N SER A 104 35.73 -2.42 -6.84
CA SER A 104 37.02 -1.73 -6.81
C SER A 104 36.82 -0.21 -6.82
N ASN A 105 37.57 0.49 -5.98
CA ASN A 105 37.50 1.96 -5.76
C ASN A 105 37.75 2.82 -7.03
N ASN A 106 37.99 2.21 -8.20
CA ASN A 106 38.34 2.90 -9.43
C ASN A 106 37.14 3.30 -10.32
N ASP A 107 35.93 2.81 -10.07
CA ASP A 107 34.77 3.19 -10.89
C ASP A 107 34.07 4.44 -10.33
N ARG A 108 34.57 5.60 -10.72
CA ARG A 108 34.07 6.94 -10.34
C ARG A 108 32.72 7.35 -10.95
N ARG A 109 31.97 6.43 -11.60
CA ARG A 109 30.69 6.77 -12.24
C ARG A 109 29.51 6.36 -11.36
N TYR A 110 29.03 7.29 -10.54
CA TYR A 110 27.81 7.12 -9.74
C TYR A 110 26.61 6.65 -10.57
N ILE A 111 26.50 7.09 -11.82
CA ILE A 111 25.42 6.72 -12.74
C ILE A 111 25.46 5.22 -13.08
N ASN A 112 26.65 4.63 -13.28
CA ASN A 112 26.76 3.19 -13.53
C ASN A 112 26.32 2.37 -12.31
N ARG A 113 26.51 2.87 -11.08
CA ARG A 113 26.06 2.18 -9.85
C ARG A 113 24.53 2.12 -9.73
N LEU A 114 23.82 3.18 -10.12
CA LEU A 114 22.35 3.18 -10.15
C LEU A 114 21.81 2.17 -11.17
N MET A 115 22.50 1.96 -12.28
CA MET A 115 22.10 0.97 -13.28
C MET A 115 22.22 -0.47 -12.80
N HIS A 116 23.07 -0.77 -11.84
CA HIS A 116 23.26 -2.11 -11.26
C HIS A 116 22.33 -2.42 -10.08
N LEU A 117 21.52 -1.46 -9.61
CA LEU A 117 20.52 -1.72 -8.57
C LEU A 117 19.46 -2.70 -9.07
N PRO A 118 18.91 -3.58 -8.20
CA PRO A 118 17.76 -4.39 -8.52
C PRO A 118 16.55 -3.53 -8.96
N LEU A 119 15.74 -4.05 -9.87
CA LEU A 119 14.55 -3.36 -10.37
C LEU A 119 13.65 -2.81 -9.25
N PRO A 120 13.35 -3.56 -8.16
CA PRO A 120 12.57 -3.02 -7.05
C PRO A 120 13.16 -1.74 -6.46
N THR A 121 14.47 -1.72 -6.21
CA THR A 121 15.15 -0.54 -5.65
C THR A 121 15.17 0.62 -6.63
N LYS A 122 15.30 0.37 -7.94
CA LYS A 122 15.20 1.42 -8.97
C LYS A 122 13.81 2.07 -8.97
N LEU A 123 12.76 1.27 -8.91
CA LEU A 123 11.38 1.77 -8.83
C LEU A 123 11.19 2.63 -7.58
N VAL A 124 11.63 2.15 -6.40
CA VAL A 124 11.57 2.95 -5.18
C VAL A 124 12.35 4.26 -5.35
N THR A 125 13.53 4.24 -5.94
CA THR A 125 14.33 5.45 -6.16
C THR A 125 13.61 6.47 -7.04
N ILE A 126 13.04 6.02 -8.16
CA ILE A 126 12.26 6.88 -9.07
C ILE A 126 11.05 7.46 -8.33
N GLY A 127 10.29 6.63 -7.63
CA GLY A 127 9.13 7.08 -6.87
C GLY A 127 9.49 8.09 -5.78
N VAL A 128 10.62 7.88 -5.06
CA VAL A 128 11.10 8.82 -4.03
C VAL A 128 11.51 10.17 -4.65
N VAL A 129 12.16 10.17 -5.80
CA VAL A 129 12.48 11.43 -6.50
C VAL A 129 11.21 12.20 -6.84
N MET A 130 10.17 11.51 -7.33
CA MET A 130 8.87 12.13 -7.59
C MET A 130 8.23 12.67 -6.31
N LEU A 131 8.23 11.89 -5.22
CA LEU A 131 7.66 12.31 -3.93
C LEU A 131 8.34 13.57 -3.38
N VAL A 132 9.67 13.61 -3.40
CA VAL A 132 10.42 14.76 -2.89
C VAL A 132 10.23 16.00 -3.77
N SER A 133 10.12 15.82 -5.08
CA SER A 133 9.87 16.94 -5.99
C SER A 133 8.44 17.45 -5.95
N ALA A 134 7.48 16.59 -5.59
CA ALA A 134 6.06 16.96 -5.54
C ALA A 134 5.78 18.03 -4.50
N GLY A 135 6.41 18.01 -3.32
CA GLY A 135 6.15 18.99 -2.27
C GLY A 135 6.42 20.44 -2.69
N PRO A 136 7.64 20.80 -3.15
CA PRO A 136 7.91 22.12 -3.68
C PRO A 136 7.05 22.50 -4.88
N PHE A 137 6.73 21.53 -5.74
CA PHE A 137 5.87 21.74 -6.91
C PHE A 137 4.45 22.06 -6.48
N ASP A 138 3.90 21.33 -5.52
CA ASP A 138 2.57 21.55 -4.97
C ASP A 138 2.44 22.92 -4.31
N PHE A 139 3.42 23.30 -3.49
CA PHE A 139 3.48 24.65 -2.90
C PHE A 139 3.51 25.75 -3.96
N ALA A 140 4.33 25.61 -5.01
CA ALA A 140 4.39 26.56 -6.11
C ALA A 140 3.09 26.64 -6.89
N TRP A 141 2.43 25.48 -7.11
CA TRP A 141 1.15 25.37 -7.79
C TRP A 141 0.06 26.12 -7.03
N HIS A 142 -0.14 25.81 -5.75
CA HIS A 142 -1.14 26.46 -4.91
C HIS A 142 -0.87 27.95 -4.71
N SER A 143 0.40 28.36 -4.69
CA SER A 143 0.76 29.80 -4.63
C SER A 143 0.39 30.56 -5.89
N ALA A 144 0.41 29.91 -7.06
CA ALA A 144 0.10 30.52 -8.35
C ALA A 144 -1.40 30.45 -8.71
N PHE A 145 -2.08 29.36 -8.37
CA PHE A 145 -3.42 29.05 -8.86
C PHE A 145 -4.48 28.91 -7.75
N GLY A 146 -4.08 29.00 -6.48
CA GLY A 146 -4.98 28.79 -5.34
C GLY A 146 -5.21 27.31 -5.03
N LEU A 147 -6.11 27.04 -4.09
CA LEU A 147 -6.52 25.69 -3.73
C LEU A 147 -7.29 25.07 -4.89
N ASP A 148 -6.90 23.87 -5.25
CA ASP A 148 -7.55 23.05 -6.27
C ASP A 148 -7.95 21.68 -5.72
N GLY A 149 -8.59 20.88 -6.58
CA GLY A 149 -9.06 19.55 -6.19
C GLY A 149 -8.00 18.46 -6.41
N LEU A 150 -8.48 17.21 -6.53
CA LEU A 150 -7.63 16.03 -6.64
C LEU A 150 -6.76 15.99 -7.89
N LEU A 151 -7.32 16.40 -9.05
CA LEU A 151 -6.66 16.24 -10.35
C LEU A 151 -5.80 17.47 -10.68
N SER A 152 -4.85 17.82 -9.83
CA SER A 152 -3.81 18.80 -10.16
C SER A 152 -2.53 18.09 -10.65
N PRO A 153 -1.70 18.77 -11.43
CA PRO A 153 -0.41 18.20 -11.86
C PRO A 153 0.51 17.82 -10.70
N SER A 154 0.52 18.61 -9.64
CA SER A 154 1.31 18.35 -8.43
C SER A 154 0.83 17.10 -7.68
N HIS A 155 -0.48 16.98 -7.46
CA HIS A 155 -1.08 15.80 -6.86
C HIS A 155 -0.89 14.54 -7.72
N ALA A 156 -0.92 14.67 -9.05
CA ALA A 156 -0.63 13.57 -9.96
C ALA A 156 0.81 13.07 -9.80
N VAL A 157 1.80 13.97 -9.75
CA VAL A 157 3.21 13.60 -9.52
C VAL A 157 3.39 12.91 -8.17
N LEU A 158 2.78 13.46 -7.11
CA LEU A 158 2.80 12.89 -5.77
C LEU A 158 2.23 11.46 -5.75
N THR A 159 1.04 11.28 -6.30
CA THR A 159 0.32 9.99 -6.25
C THR A 159 0.99 8.94 -7.14
N ILE A 160 1.49 9.31 -8.33
CA ILE A 160 2.27 8.41 -9.19
C ILE A 160 3.59 8.03 -8.48
N GLY A 161 4.26 8.98 -7.83
CA GLY A 161 5.46 8.70 -7.03
C GLY A 161 5.21 7.69 -5.92
N MET A 162 4.10 7.82 -5.18
CA MET A 162 3.65 6.84 -4.20
C MET A 162 3.35 5.48 -4.83
N ALA A 163 2.67 5.44 -5.99
CA ALA A 163 2.35 4.21 -6.70
C ALA A 163 3.63 3.45 -7.11
N VAL A 164 4.57 4.14 -7.75
CA VAL A 164 5.83 3.55 -8.20
C VAL A 164 6.66 3.06 -7.00
N SER A 165 6.72 3.84 -5.91
CA SER A 165 7.42 3.43 -4.68
C SER A 165 6.78 2.20 -4.04
N SER A 166 5.45 2.13 -3.95
CA SER A 166 4.73 1.01 -3.33
C SER A 166 4.86 -0.28 -4.16
N ILE A 167 4.79 -0.19 -5.49
CA ILE A 167 5.04 -1.33 -6.38
C ILE A 167 6.48 -1.82 -6.23
N GLY A 168 7.45 -0.90 -6.22
CA GLY A 168 8.85 -1.24 -5.99
C GLY A 168 9.06 -1.92 -4.64
N ALA A 169 8.42 -1.42 -3.57
CA ALA A 169 8.49 -2.01 -2.24
C ALA A 169 7.88 -3.41 -2.18
N LEU A 170 6.70 -3.62 -2.77
CA LEU A 170 6.06 -4.93 -2.86
C LEU A 170 6.97 -5.94 -3.58
N LEU A 171 7.46 -5.59 -4.77
CA LEU A 171 8.39 -6.45 -5.52
C LEU A 171 9.67 -6.75 -4.73
N GLY A 172 10.18 -5.76 -3.99
CA GLY A 172 11.37 -5.91 -3.15
C GLY A 172 11.14 -6.84 -1.96
N VAL A 173 9.99 -6.75 -1.30
CA VAL A 173 9.61 -7.69 -0.23
C VAL A 173 9.52 -9.12 -0.75
N LEU A 174 8.91 -9.33 -1.92
CA LEU A 174 8.76 -10.64 -2.53
C LEU A 174 10.11 -11.23 -2.97
N SER A 175 11.00 -10.45 -3.58
CA SER A 175 12.30 -10.91 -4.07
C SER A 175 13.30 -11.15 -2.93
N SER A 176 13.39 -10.26 -1.95
CA SER A 176 14.36 -10.37 -0.85
C SER A 176 14.10 -11.59 0.05
N ASN A 177 12.87 -12.06 0.11
CA ASN A 177 12.55 -13.27 0.85
C ASN A 177 13.08 -14.53 0.13
N ASN A 178 13.09 -14.54 -1.20
CA ASN A 178 13.66 -15.65 -1.97
C ASN A 178 15.18 -15.76 -1.82
N ASP A 179 15.90 -14.63 -1.81
CA ASP A 179 17.38 -14.61 -1.69
C ASP A 179 17.87 -15.09 -0.32
N GLN A 180 17.17 -14.74 0.78
CA GLN A 180 17.52 -15.25 2.12
C GLN A 180 17.47 -16.76 2.19
N ASN A 181 16.54 -17.34 1.51
CA ASN A 181 16.29 -18.76 1.50
C ASN A 181 17.39 -19.56 0.80
N ASN A 182 17.88 -19.04 -0.32
CA ASN A 182 18.97 -19.65 -1.06
C ASN A 182 20.28 -19.64 -0.27
N ASN A 183 20.56 -18.56 0.47
CA ASN A 183 21.79 -18.44 1.27
C ASN A 183 21.80 -19.38 2.49
N ASN A 184 20.67 -19.56 3.18
CA ASN A 184 20.59 -20.47 4.31
C ASN A 184 20.79 -21.94 3.90
N ASN A 185 20.29 -22.34 2.73
CA ASN A 185 20.50 -23.69 2.19
C ASN A 185 21.97 -23.97 1.82
N HIS A 186 22.71 -22.94 1.42
CA HIS A 186 24.13 -23.08 1.06
C HIS A 186 25.01 -23.22 2.31
N ASP A 187 24.67 -22.52 3.41
CA ASP A 187 25.42 -22.59 4.67
C ASP A 187 25.19 -23.94 5.41
N ASP A 188 23.96 -24.47 5.34
CA ASP A 188 23.63 -25.76 5.96
C ASP A 188 24.28 -26.94 5.20
N ASN A 189 24.32 -26.88 3.86
CA ASN A 189 25.03 -27.88 3.06
C ASN A 189 26.54 -27.86 3.29
N ASN A 190 27.15 -26.68 3.49
CA ASN A 190 28.56 -26.56 3.82
C ASN A 190 28.92 -27.03 5.24
N LYS A 191 28.01 -26.95 6.20
CA LYS A 191 28.19 -27.49 7.54
C LYS A 191 28.04 -29.00 7.57
N SER A 192 27.11 -29.55 6.78
CA SER A 192 26.88 -30.99 6.67
C SER A 192 28.04 -31.71 5.98
N SER A 193 28.69 -31.09 4.98
CA SER A 193 29.81 -31.70 4.27
C SER A 193 31.13 -31.75 5.06
N LYS A 194 31.28 -30.96 6.13
CA LYS A 194 32.47 -30.99 7.02
C LYS A 194 32.40 -32.03 8.14
N PHE A 195 31.25 -32.69 8.35
CA PHE A 195 31.05 -33.62 9.48
C PHE A 195 30.94 -35.10 9.08
N ASN A 196 30.84 -35.44 7.81
CA ASN A 196 30.66 -36.81 7.34
C ASN A 196 31.81 -37.29 6.45
N SER A 197 32.97 -37.57 7.11
CA SER A 197 33.94 -38.52 6.58
C SER A 197 34.08 -39.72 7.52
N SER A 198 32.99 -40.40 7.79
CA SER A 198 33.00 -41.82 8.24
C SER A 198 31.55 -42.30 8.38
N VAL A 199 31.35 -43.49 7.79
CA VAL A 199 30.22 -44.40 7.92
C VAL A 199 29.07 -44.18 6.91
N VAL A 200 29.17 -45.02 5.87
CA VAL A 200 28.06 -45.46 5.02
C VAL A 200 27.05 -46.17 5.86
N ASP A 201 25.83 -45.66 5.95
CA ASP A 201 24.68 -46.54 6.01
C ASP A 201 23.46 -45.88 5.32
N SER A 202 22.82 -46.68 4.52
CA SER A 202 21.71 -46.39 3.62
C SER A 202 20.42 -46.16 4.36
N THR A 203 19.52 -45.43 3.73
CA THR A 203 18.11 -45.18 4.04
C THR A 203 17.81 -44.06 5.01
N ASN A 204 17.79 -42.84 4.49
CA ASN A 204 16.70 -41.90 4.78
C ASN A 204 16.75 -40.71 3.79
N ASP A 205 15.95 -40.84 2.75
CA ASP A 205 15.55 -39.71 1.89
C ASP A 205 14.68 -38.72 2.71
N ASN A 206 15.26 -38.15 3.74
CA ASN A 206 14.72 -36.91 4.33
C ASN A 206 15.17 -35.75 3.45
N ASN A 207 14.50 -35.60 2.32
CA ASN A 207 14.44 -34.37 1.56
C ASN A 207 13.91 -33.27 2.48
N ASN A 208 14.77 -32.73 3.36
CA ASN A 208 14.53 -31.51 4.11
C ASN A 208 14.55 -30.33 3.12
N ASN A 209 13.59 -30.35 2.20
CA ASN A 209 13.16 -29.21 1.42
C ASN A 209 12.57 -28.23 2.44
N THR A 210 13.40 -27.44 3.11
CA THR A 210 12.98 -26.34 3.97
C THR A 210 12.18 -25.37 3.09
N ASN A 211 10.87 -25.59 3.07
CA ASN A 211 9.91 -24.82 2.29
C ASN A 211 9.85 -23.42 2.89
N HIS A 212 10.47 -22.49 2.22
CA HIS A 212 10.55 -21.11 2.64
C HIS A 212 9.26 -20.37 2.29
N THR A 213 8.46 -20.14 3.31
CA THR A 213 7.16 -19.48 3.21
C THR A 213 7.31 -17.97 3.43
N ILE A 214 6.78 -17.16 2.50
CA ILE A 214 6.66 -15.71 2.73
C ILE A 214 5.64 -15.50 3.85
N SER A 215 6.00 -14.73 4.88
CA SER A 215 5.03 -14.41 5.93
C SER A 215 3.80 -13.69 5.34
N PRO A 216 2.58 -14.16 5.62
CA PRO A 216 1.35 -13.50 5.12
C PRO A 216 1.27 -12.02 5.51
N ILE A 217 1.82 -11.65 6.66
CA ILE A 217 1.90 -10.25 7.10
C ILE A 217 2.72 -9.41 6.10
N LEU A 218 3.81 -9.94 5.56
CA LEU A 218 4.62 -9.23 4.57
C LEU A 218 3.87 -9.00 3.26
N ILE A 219 3.02 -9.96 2.86
CA ILE A 219 2.15 -9.81 1.69
C ILE A 219 1.16 -8.66 1.93
N VAL A 220 0.51 -8.63 3.09
CA VAL A 220 -0.46 -7.57 3.44
C VAL A 220 0.22 -6.20 3.51
N ILE A 221 1.37 -6.09 4.20
CA ILE A 221 2.13 -4.83 4.31
C ILE A 221 2.56 -4.32 2.94
N GLY A 222 2.94 -5.19 2.02
CA GLY A 222 3.34 -4.80 0.67
C GLY A 222 2.17 -4.41 -0.23
N ILE A 223 1.02 -5.10 -0.13
CA ILE A 223 -0.07 -4.97 -1.09
C ILE A 223 -1.09 -3.87 -0.74
N VAL A 224 -1.31 -3.60 0.57
CA VAL A 224 -2.28 -2.57 1.01
C VAL A 224 -1.92 -1.17 0.52
N PRO A 225 -0.65 -0.70 0.61
CA PRO A 225 -0.29 0.61 0.04
C PRO A 225 -0.57 0.71 -1.45
N VAL A 226 -0.27 -0.36 -2.21
CA VAL A 226 -0.56 -0.42 -3.65
C VAL A 226 -2.06 -0.23 -3.89
N TRP A 227 -2.91 -0.94 -3.14
CA TRP A 227 -4.36 -0.83 -3.28
C TRP A 227 -4.86 0.59 -3.01
N ILE A 228 -4.46 1.19 -1.90
CA ILE A 228 -4.91 2.53 -1.52
C ILE A 228 -4.50 3.56 -2.58
N ILE A 229 -3.25 3.51 -3.03
CA ILE A 229 -2.74 4.47 -4.01
C ILE A 229 -3.38 4.28 -5.38
N VAL A 230 -3.54 3.04 -5.84
CA VAL A 230 -4.19 2.78 -7.14
C VAL A 230 -5.67 3.18 -7.08
N SER A 231 -6.35 2.94 -5.95
CA SER A 231 -7.71 3.47 -5.75
C SER A 231 -7.73 5.00 -5.77
N GLY A 232 -6.76 5.65 -5.15
CA GLY A 232 -6.59 7.11 -5.21
C GLY A 232 -6.42 7.64 -6.64
N LEU A 233 -5.57 6.98 -7.46
CA LEU A 233 -5.41 7.32 -8.88
C LEU A 233 -6.72 7.17 -9.68
N ILE A 234 -7.50 6.13 -9.40
CA ILE A 234 -8.82 5.97 -10.04
C ILE A 234 -9.76 7.10 -9.61
N HIS A 235 -9.76 7.47 -8.33
CA HIS A 235 -10.54 8.61 -7.85
C HIS A 235 -10.15 9.91 -8.55
N MET A 236 -8.86 10.19 -8.70
CA MET A 236 -8.38 11.41 -9.39
C MET A 236 -8.91 11.53 -10.82
N VAL A 237 -9.03 10.42 -11.54
CA VAL A 237 -9.47 10.43 -12.96
C VAL A 237 -10.96 10.13 -13.14
N SER A 238 -11.69 9.76 -12.08
CA SER A 238 -13.10 9.39 -12.15
C SER A 238 -14.02 10.33 -11.40
N LEU A 239 -13.51 11.14 -10.50
CA LEU A 239 -14.32 11.98 -9.63
C LEU A 239 -14.04 13.47 -9.88
N PRO A 240 -15.09 14.29 -9.93
CA PRO A 240 -14.96 15.71 -10.16
C PRO A 240 -14.64 16.42 -8.85
N PHE A 241 -13.39 16.64 -8.58
CA PHE A 241 -12.91 17.25 -7.36
C PHE A 241 -12.25 18.62 -7.54
N SER A 242 -12.30 19.18 -8.73
CA SER A 242 -11.63 20.44 -8.98
C SER A 242 -12.58 21.45 -9.58
N ASP A 243 -12.68 22.61 -8.97
CA ASP A 243 -13.33 23.79 -9.54
C ASP A 243 -12.52 25.03 -9.12
N THR A 244 -11.33 25.16 -9.71
CA THR A 244 -10.50 26.33 -9.46
C THR A 244 -10.95 27.50 -10.35
N GLN A 245 -10.65 28.71 -9.93
CA GLN A 245 -10.93 29.93 -10.70
C GLN A 245 -10.23 29.92 -12.08
N TYR A 246 -9.09 29.24 -12.19
CA TYR A 246 -8.22 29.30 -13.39
C TYR A 246 -8.31 28.05 -14.25
N PHE A 247 -8.53 26.87 -13.61
CA PHE A 247 -8.52 25.60 -14.32
C PHE A 247 -9.63 24.69 -13.80
N LYS A 248 -10.29 23.99 -14.71
CA LYS A 248 -11.25 22.94 -14.41
C LYS A 248 -10.62 21.60 -14.74
N PHE A 249 -10.02 20.95 -13.74
CA PHE A 249 -9.42 19.62 -13.86
C PHE A 249 -10.41 18.52 -13.48
N ASN A 250 -11.67 18.70 -13.81
CA ASN A 250 -12.68 17.68 -13.59
C ASN A 250 -12.76 16.76 -14.79
N PRO A 251 -12.78 15.43 -14.59
CA PRO A 251 -13.11 14.51 -15.67
C PRO A 251 -14.56 14.75 -16.13
N ASP A 252 -14.85 14.43 -17.40
CA ASP A 252 -16.24 14.34 -17.84
C ASP A 252 -17.00 13.34 -16.97
N PRO A 253 -18.19 13.66 -16.43
CA PRO A 253 -18.93 12.79 -15.52
C PRO A 253 -19.23 11.40 -16.10
N THR A 254 -19.55 11.31 -17.40
CA THR A 254 -19.83 10.03 -18.06
C THR A 254 -18.57 9.18 -18.16
N LEU A 255 -17.47 9.82 -18.60
CA LEU A 255 -16.16 9.17 -18.68
C LEU A 255 -15.69 8.72 -17.28
N GLY A 256 -15.84 9.58 -16.28
CA GLY A 256 -15.52 9.26 -14.89
C GLY A 256 -16.29 8.05 -14.37
N ALA A 257 -17.59 7.99 -14.62
CA ALA A 257 -18.44 6.86 -14.27
C ALA A 257 -18.03 5.55 -14.97
N ILE A 258 -17.69 5.62 -16.26
CA ILE A 258 -17.20 4.47 -17.03
C ILE A 258 -15.87 3.97 -16.45
N ILE A 259 -14.92 4.87 -16.20
CA ILE A 259 -13.63 4.52 -15.59
C ILE A 259 -13.84 3.87 -14.22
N ALA A 260 -14.65 4.45 -13.36
CA ALA A 260 -14.95 3.90 -12.05
C ALA A 260 -15.61 2.51 -12.14
N THR A 261 -16.57 2.33 -13.06
CA THR A 261 -17.27 1.06 -13.27
C THR A 261 -16.34 -0.06 -13.73
N LEU A 262 -15.34 0.24 -14.52
CA LEU A 262 -14.41 -0.76 -15.06
C LEU A 262 -13.17 -0.93 -14.18
N ALA A 263 -12.59 0.17 -13.70
CA ALA A 263 -11.32 0.16 -13.01
C ALA A 263 -11.42 -0.32 -11.55
N PHE A 264 -12.40 0.13 -10.77
CA PHE A 264 -12.54 -0.28 -9.36
C PHE A 264 -12.77 -1.78 -9.21
N PRO A 265 -13.74 -2.42 -9.90
CA PRO A 265 -13.95 -3.86 -9.80
C PRO A 265 -12.73 -4.67 -10.24
N PHE A 266 -12.05 -4.21 -11.29
CA PHE A 266 -10.80 -4.83 -11.74
C PHE A 266 -9.74 -4.80 -10.65
N ILE A 267 -9.45 -3.61 -10.08
CA ILE A 267 -8.37 -3.44 -9.10
C ILE A 267 -8.67 -4.17 -7.80
N VAL A 268 -9.90 -4.09 -7.28
CA VAL A 268 -10.30 -4.83 -6.07
C VAL A 268 -10.06 -6.32 -6.25
N SER A 269 -10.56 -6.89 -7.34
CA SER A 269 -10.40 -8.31 -7.62
C SER A 269 -8.93 -8.68 -7.89
N PHE A 270 -8.20 -7.87 -8.64
CA PHE A 270 -6.78 -8.08 -8.92
C PHE A 270 -5.94 -8.08 -7.64
N ILE A 271 -6.09 -7.08 -6.78
CA ILE A 271 -5.30 -6.91 -5.56
C ILE A 271 -5.62 -8.01 -4.54
N LEU A 272 -6.90 -8.22 -4.24
CA LEU A 272 -7.31 -9.24 -3.29
C LEU A 272 -6.93 -10.65 -3.76
N PHE A 273 -7.15 -10.93 -5.03
CA PHE A 273 -6.77 -12.23 -5.59
C PHE A 273 -5.26 -12.42 -5.65
N SER A 274 -4.48 -11.35 -5.87
CA SER A 274 -3.02 -11.38 -5.81
C SER A 274 -2.52 -11.71 -4.40
N SER A 275 -3.13 -11.13 -3.36
CA SER A 275 -2.76 -11.44 -1.97
C SER A 275 -3.05 -12.91 -1.65
N PHE A 276 -4.15 -13.45 -2.13
CA PHE A 276 -4.51 -14.86 -1.97
C PHE A 276 -3.54 -15.78 -2.71
N GLU A 277 -3.26 -15.54 -4.00
CA GLU A 277 -2.35 -16.36 -4.81
C GLU A 277 -0.92 -16.39 -4.26
N LEU A 278 -0.43 -15.24 -3.79
CA LEU A 278 0.85 -15.15 -3.11
C LEU A 278 0.87 -15.98 -1.83
N SER A 279 -0.22 -15.96 -1.07
CA SER A 279 -0.38 -16.81 0.12
C SER A 279 -0.37 -18.30 -0.22
N VAL A 280 -1.11 -18.72 -1.25
CA VAL A 280 -1.12 -20.11 -1.74
C VAL A 280 0.26 -20.57 -2.16
N LYS A 281 0.95 -19.73 -2.94
CA LYS A 281 2.32 -20.01 -3.39
C LYS A 281 3.30 -20.13 -2.22
N SER A 282 3.12 -19.29 -1.21
CA SER A 282 3.94 -19.28 -0.01
C SER A 282 3.74 -20.52 0.86
N THR A 283 2.49 -20.90 1.14
CA THR A 283 2.17 -22.01 2.07
C THR A 283 2.13 -23.37 1.41
N ARG A 284 2.16 -23.44 0.07
CA ARG A 284 1.94 -24.66 -0.73
C ARG A 284 0.66 -25.43 -0.36
N THR A 285 -0.27 -24.74 0.26
CA THR A 285 -1.57 -25.27 0.70
C THR A 285 -2.69 -24.59 -0.08
N ARG A 286 -3.95 -24.80 0.34
CA ARG A 286 -5.15 -24.19 -0.28
C ARG A 286 -5.20 -22.64 -0.15
N GLY A 287 -4.23 -22.01 0.49
CA GLY A 287 -4.21 -20.60 0.85
C GLY A 287 -4.53 -20.39 2.34
N MET A 288 -4.13 -19.24 2.86
CA MET A 288 -4.39 -18.89 4.25
C MET A 288 -5.76 -18.21 4.35
N PHE A 289 -6.68 -18.81 5.11
CA PHE A 289 -7.93 -18.15 5.47
C PHE A 289 -7.65 -16.84 6.21
N GLY A 290 -8.40 -15.82 5.88
CA GLY A 290 -8.31 -14.50 6.50
C GLY A 290 -7.44 -13.51 5.74
N ILE A 291 -6.66 -13.90 4.72
CA ILE A 291 -5.76 -12.97 4.05
C ILE A 291 -6.51 -11.90 3.25
N LEU A 292 -7.61 -12.27 2.56
CA LEU A 292 -8.46 -11.30 1.88
C LEU A 292 -9.18 -10.42 2.89
N SER A 293 -9.74 -11.03 3.93
CA SER A 293 -10.47 -10.35 5.00
C SER A 293 -9.59 -9.34 5.71
N ILE A 294 -8.36 -9.70 6.12
CA ILE A 294 -7.42 -8.79 6.78
C ILE A 294 -7.03 -7.64 5.84
N THR A 295 -6.70 -7.93 4.59
CA THR A 295 -6.36 -6.90 3.59
C THR A 295 -7.51 -5.92 3.39
N GLY A 296 -8.75 -6.43 3.28
CA GLY A 296 -9.96 -5.62 3.14
C GLY A 296 -10.28 -4.80 4.39
N ILE A 297 -10.16 -5.39 5.58
CA ILE A 297 -10.39 -4.68 6.85
C ILE A 297 -9.42 -3.51 7.01
N ILE A 298 -8.13 -3.71 6.73
CA ILE A 298 -7.13 -2.63 6.82
C ILE A 298 -7.48 -1.51 5.83
N PHE A 299 -7.84 -1.84 4.59
CA PHE A 299 -8.28 -0.86 3.60
C PHE A 299 -9.49 -0.05 4.09
N ILE A 300 -10.52 -0.72 4.62
CA ILE A 300 -11.73 -0.08 5.16
C ILE A 300 -11.38 0.81 6.35
N ILE A 301 -10.57 0.33 7.31
CA ILE A 301 -10.16 1.13 8.47
C ILE A 301 -9.43 2.40 8.05
N ILE A 302 -8.52 2.32 7.09
CA ILE A 302 -7.79 3.50 6.61
C ILE A 302 -8.76 4.51 6.01
N ASN A 303 -9.65 4.09 5.11
CA ASN A 303 -10.64 5.00 4.52
C ASN A 303 -11.59 5.59 5.56
N LEU A 304 -12.03 4.80 6.54
CA LEU A 304 -12.84 5.32 7.66
C LEU A 304 -12.10 6.40 8.44
N THR A 305 -10.85 6.16 8.80
CA THR A 305 -10.09 7.07 9.67
C THR A 305 -9.62 8.32 8.95
N THR A 306 -9.37 8.26 7.66
CA THR A 306 -8.76 9.36 6.89
C THR A 306 -9.75 10.17 6.06
N ALA A 307 -10.85 9.57 5.65
CA ALA A 307 -11.85 10.25 4.81
C ALA A 307 -13.17 10.50 5.56
N ILE A 308 -13.68 9.53 6.31
CA ILE A 308 -15.03 9.63 6.88
C ILE A 308 -15.03 10.31 8.25
N LEU A 309 -14.22 9.81 9.19
CA LEU A 309 -14.18 10.37 10.54
C LEU A 309 -13.76 11.85 10.61
N PRO A 310 -12.83 12.34 9.77
CA PRO A 310 -12.52 13.77 9.73
C PRO A 310 -13.67 14.64 9.21
N ASN A 311 -14.66 14.05 8.56
CA ASN A 311 -15.80 14.74 7.97
C ASN A 311 -17.09 14.38 8.69
N GLU A 312 -17.60 15.28 9.53
CA GLU A 312 -18.81 15.07 10.33
C GLU A 312 -20.07 14.76 9.48
N TYR A 313 -20.13 15.28 8.25
CA TYR A 313 -21.24 15.00 7.33
C TYR A 313 -21.22 13.56 6.80
N LEU A 314 -20.06 12.89 6.83
CA LEU A 314 -19.91 11.51 6.37
C LEU A 314 -20.05 10.48 7.48
N VAL A 315 -20.01 10.89 8.75
CA VAL A 315 -20.17 9.97 9.89
C VAL A 315 -21.43 9.10 9.79
N PRO A 316 -22.59 9.60 9.35
CA PRO A 316 -23.80 8.76 9.17
C PRO A 316 -23.62 7.64 8.13
N THR A 317 -22.62 7.72 7.24
CA THR A 317 -22.36 6.71 6.20
C THR A 317 -21.53 5.53 6.69
N ILE A 318 -20.98 5.58 7.91
CA ILE A 318 -20.11 4.53 8.49
C ILE A 318 -20.72 3.12 8.37
N PRO A 319 -22.00 2.86 8.67
CA PRO A 319 -22.59 1.53 8.56
C PRO A 319 -22.46 0.97 7.13
N PHE A 320 -22.68 1.81 6.13
CA PHE A 320 -22.59 1.41 4.71
C PHE A 320 -21.14 1.08 4.31
N TYR A 321 -20.17 1.82 4.84
CA TYR A 321 -18.77 1.53 4.62
C TYR A 321 -18.35 0.15 5.15
N ILE A 322 -18.85 -0.23 6.32
CA ILE A 322 -18.57 -1.52 6.94
C ILE A 322 -19.14 -2.67 6.10
N LEU A 323 -20.26 -2.46 5.43
CA LEU A 323 -20.88 -3.47 4.57
C LEU A 323 -19.95 -3.93 3.42
N ASN A 324 -18.98 -3.10 3.02
CA ASN A 324 -18.01 -3.46 1.98
C ASN A 324 -17.12 -4.66 2.36
N ILE A 325 -17.04 -5.02 3.65
CA ILE A 325 -16.32 -6.22 4.08
C ILE A 325 -17.04 -7.52 3.69
N ILE A 326 -18.36 -7.50 3.50
CA ILE A 326 -19.18 -8.69 3.26
C ILE A 326 -18.70 -9.48 2.04
N PRO A 327 -18.59 -8.89 0.82
CA PRO A 327 -18.15 -9.63 -0.36
C PRO A 327 -16.72 -10.15 -0.21
N ILE A 328 -15.86 -9.42 0.50
CA ILE A 328 -14.46 -9.83 0.73
C ILE A 328 -14.40 -11.06 1.62
N VAL A 329 -15.13 -11.06 2.74
CA VAL A 329 -15.20 -12.22 3.66
C VAL A 329 -15.87 -13.41 2.99
N ALA A 330 -16.95 -13.19 2.23
CA ALA A 330 -17.62 -14.26 1.49
C ALA A 330 -16.66 -14.97 0.52
N VAL A 331 -15.90 -14.23 -0.24
CA VAL A 331 -14.91 -14.78 -1.18
C VAL A 331 -13.75 -15.45 -0.43
N ASP A 332 -13.30 -14.90 0.68
CA ASP A 332 -12.26 -15.52 1.52
C ASP A 332 -12.72 -16.92 2.02
N ILE A 333 -13.97 -17.04 2.44
CA ILE A 333 -14.57 -18.31 2.84
C ILE A 333 -14.67 -19.29 1.64
N ILE A 334 -15.13 -18.81 0.49
CA ILE A 334 -15.26 -19.63 -0.72
C ILE A 334 -13.91 -20.21 -1.14
N LEU A 335 -12.87 -19.40 -1.15
CA LEU A 335 -11.55 -19.81 -1.64
C LEU A 335 -10.77 -20.68 -0.66
N SER A 336 -10.92 -20.44 0.64
CA SER A 336 -10.05 -21.05 1.66
C SER A 336 -10.72 -22.12 2.54
N LYS A 337 -12.02 -22.02 2.80
CA LYS A 337 -12.75 -22.90 3.73
C LYS A 337 -13.61 -23.95 3.04
N LEU A 338 -14.27 -23.60 1.94
CA LEU A 338 -15.12 -24.57 1.24
C LEU A 338 -14.24 -25.65 0.60
N SER A 339 -14.63 -26.92 0.81
CA SER A 339 -13.94 -28.09 0.25
C SER A 339 -14.15 -28.23 -1.28
N ILE A 340 -14.48 -27.15 -1.95
CA ILE A 340 -14.68 -27.11 -3.40
C ILE A 340 -13.30 -27.21 -4.07
N PRO A 341 -13.13 -28.13 -5.05
CA PRO A 341 -11.91 -28.19 -5.83
C PRO A 341 -11.64 -26.83 -6.48
N ARG A 342 -10.41 -26.36 -6.36
CA ARG A 342 -10.00 -25.07 -6.93
C ARG A 342 -9.95 -25.18 -8.46
N THR A 343 -11.05 -24.87 -9.09
CA THR A 343 -11.19 -24.82 -10.55
C THR A 343 -11.10 -23.37 -11.05
N LYS A 344 -10.87 -23.19 -12.35
CA LYS A 344 -10.93 -21.85 -12.97
C LYS A 344 -12.30 -21.19 -12.75
N ILE A 345 -13.37 -21.99 -12.70
CA ILE A 345 -14.74 -21.51 -12.49
C ILE A 345 -14.88 -20.86 -11.10
N VAL A 346 -14.33 -21.48 -10.06
CA VAL A 346 -14.36 -20.92 -8.69
C VAL A 346 -13.64 -19.58 -8.65
N ASN A 347 -12.50 -19.45 -9.32
CA ASN A 347 -11.77 -18.18 -9.42
C ASN A 347 -12.60 -17.12 -10.15
N TYR A 348 -13.30 -17.48 -11.23
CA TYR A 348 -14.16 -16.56 -11.97
C TYR A 348 -15.37 -16.11 -11.15
N VAL A 349 -16.00 -17.03 -10.42
CA VAL A 349 -17.10 -16.70 -9.49
C VAL A 349 -16.61 -15.77 -8.40
N ALA A 350 -15.44 -16.02 -7.81
CA ALA A 350 -14.83 -15.15 -6.83
C ALA A 350 -14.59 -13.74 -7.39
N GLY A 351 -14.04 -13.63 -8.60
CA GLY A 351 -13.84 -12.34 -9.28
C GLY A 351 -15.14 -11.62 -9.60
N ALA A 352 -16.17 -12.35 -10.03
CA ALA A 352 -17.49 -11.78 -10.27
C ALA A 352 -18.13 -11.22 -8.99
N ILE A 353 -18.03 -11.94 -7.88
CA ILE A 353 -18.54 -11.50 -6.57
C ILE A 353 -17.77 -10.25 -6.10
N LEU A 354 -16.43 -10.29 -6.10
CA LEU A 354 -15.64 -9.15 -5.68
C LEU A 354 -15.90 -7.92 -6.55
N GLY A 355 -15.96 -8.08 -7.87
CA GLY A 355 -16.20 -6.99 -8.79
C GLY A 355 -17.59 -6.38 -8.66
N SER A 356 -18.64 -7.20 -8.74
CA SER A 356 -20.03 -6.71 -8.73
C SER A 356 -20.49 -6.26 -7.35
N MET A 357 -20.33 -7.10 -6.34
CA MET A 357 -20.88 -6.81 -5.01
C MET A 357 -20.11 -5.66 -4.32
N PHE A 358 -18.77 -5.65 -4.42
CA PHE A 358 -18.00 -4.53 -3.89
C PHE A 358 -18.38 -3.24 -4.60
N PHE A 359 -18.48 -3.25 -5.91
CA PHE A 359 -18.93 -2.10 -6.70
C PHE A 359 -20.34 -1.66 -6.32
N MET A 360 -21.29 -2.58 -6.18
CA MET A 360 -22.67 -2.29 -5.80
C MET A 360 -22.79 -1.62 -4.42
N LEU A 361 -21.93 -1.98 -3.48
CA LEU A 361 -21.94 -1.40 -2.14
C LEU A 361 -21.11 -0.12 -2.04
N TYR A 362 -20.01 -0.06 -2.75
CA TYR A 362 -19.04 1.03 -2.63
C TYR A 362 -19.39 2.25 -3.49
N TYR A 363 -19.81 2.05 -4.72
CA TYR A 363 -20.06 3.14 -5.65
C TYR A 363 -21.29 4.01 -5.29
N PRO A 364 -22.44 3.42 -4.91
CA PRO A 364 -23.57 4.21 -4.40
C PRO A 364 -23.21 5.00 -3.14
N LEU A 365 -22.39 4.41 -2.27
CA LEU A 365 -21.90 5.08 -1.08
C LEU A 365 -21.03 6.28 -1.40
N ILE A 366 -20.08 6.14 -2.34
CA ILE A 366 -19.26 7.27 -2.80
C ILE A 366 -20.13 8.38 -3.33
N THR A 367 -21.09 8.08 -4.20
CA THR A 367 -21.98 9.09 -4.78
C THR A 367 -22.84 9.78 -3.73
N HIS A 368 -23.37 9.04 -2.76
CA HIS A 368 -24.08 9.63 -1.63
C HIS A 368 -23.17 10.54 -0.81
N THR A 369 -21.98 10.07 -0.50
CA THR A 369 -20.93 10.83 0.16
C THR A 369 -20.66 12.17 -0.53
N TYR A 370 -20.50 12.16 -1.84
CA TYR A 370 -20.27 13.39 -2.61
C TYR A 370 -21.49 14.31 -2.64
N ASN A 371 -22.68 13.75 -2.70
CA ASN A 371 -23.89 14.55 -2.66
C ASN A 371 -24.03 15.30 -1.32
N GLU A 372 -23.79 14.63 -0.20
CA GLU A 372 -23.81 15.26 1.11
C GLU A 372 -22.75 16.37 1.23
N VAL A 373 -21.53 16.10 0.78
CA VAL A 373 -20.46 17.11 0.78
C VAL A 373 -20.80 18.28 -0.14
N ALA A 374 -21.35 18.03 -1.32
CA ALA A 374 -21.68 19.06 -2.29
C ALA A 374 -22.86 19.94 -1.87
N LEU A 375 -23.81 19.40 -1.11
CA LEU A 375 -24.92 20.19 -0.55
C LEU A 375 -24.49 21.04 0.64
N ASN A 376 -23.31 20.77 1.20
CA ASN A 376 -22.77 21.55 2.29
C ASN A 376 -22.24 22.91 1.77
N PRO A 377 -22.72 24.06 2.32
CA PRO A 377 -22.26 25.37 1.89
C PRO A 377 -20.78 25.66 2.14
N GLN A 378 -20.12 24.82 2.93
CA GLN A 378 -18.66 24.90 3.18
C GLN A 378 -17.84 24.02 2.22
N ALA A 379 -18.50 23.18 1.44
CA ALA A 379 -17.78 22.31 0.50
C ALA A 379 -17.40 23.08 -0.78
N VAL A 380 -16.23 22.78 -1.29
CA VAL A 380 -15.67 23.38 -2.52
C VAL A 380 -16.33 22.83 -3.79
N TRP A 381 -17.25 21.88 -3.66
CA TRP A 381 -17.84 21.13 -4.75
C TRP A 381 -18.90 21.85 -5.54
N PRO A 382 -18.88 21.68 -6.86
CA PRO A 382 -20.04 22.02 -7.66
C PRO A 382 -21.19 21.03 -7.39
N SER A 383 -22.27 21.50 -6.79
CA SER A 383 -23.47 20.70 -6.51
C SER A 383 -24.05 19.97 -7.72
N LEU A 384 -23.88 20.55 -8.91
CA LEU A 384 -24.30 19.96 -10.18
C LEU A 384 -23.63 18.62 -10.49
N THR A 385 -22.37 18.47 -10.13
CA THR A 385 -21.60 17.26 -10.49
C THR A 385 -22.02 16.07 -9.67
N SER A 386 -22.25 16.24 -8.37
CA SER A 386 -22.74 15.15 -7.52
C SER A 386 -24.17 14.74 -7.90
N SER A 387 -25.05 15.68 -8.26
CA SER A 387 -26.41 15.35 -8.72
C SER A 387 -26.41 14.56 -10.04
N LEU A 388 -25.46 14.81 -10.95
CA LEU A 388 -25.29 14.01 -12.17
C LEU A 388 -24.89 12.56 -11.84
N TYR A 389 -23.94 12.35 -10.92
CA TYR A 389 -23.55 11.00 -10.47
C TYR A 389 -24.70 10.25 -9.83
N PHE A 390 -25.50 10.92 -8.99
CA PHE A 390 -26.69 10.34 -8.39
C PHE A 390 -27.70 9.89 -9.43
N LYS A 391 -27.96 10.74 -10.41
CA LYS A 391 -28.88 10.43 -11.51
C LYS A 391 -28.39 9.25 -12.34
N MET A 392 -27.11 9.22 -12.68
CA MET A 392 -26.50 8.11 -13.41
C MET A 392 -26.62 6.78 -12.66
N ILE A 393 -26.45 6.76 -11.35
CA ILE A 393 -26.60 5.54 -10.56
C ILE A 393 -28.02 5.01 -10.67
N GLY A 394 -29.05 5.86 -10.50
CA GLY A 394 -30.45 5.44 -10.54
C GLY A 394 -30.86 4.83 -11.90
N GLU A 395 -30.42 5.43 -12.97
CA GLU A 395 -30.82 5.04 -14.34
C GLU A 395 -29.92 3.94 -14.95
N ILE A 396 -28.61 3.96 -14.69
CA ILE A 396 -27.63 3.15 -15.41
C ILE A 396 -27.09 2.00 -14.52
N TYR A 397 -27.29 2.07 -13.21
CA TYR A 397 -26.72 1.10 -12.27
C TYR A 397 -26.94 -0.37 -12.64
N PRO A 398 -28.10 -0.83 -13.08
CA PRO A 398 -28.29 -2.23 -13.50
C PRO A 398 -27.37 -2.61 -14.69
N LEU A 399 -27.09 -1.66 -15.60
CA LEU A 399 -26.22 -1.88 -16.74
C LEU A 399 -24.73 -1.88 -16.36
N MET A 400 -24.38 -1.31 -15.20
CA MET A 400 -23.01 -1.25 -14.73
C MET A 400 -22.58 -2.54 -14.01
N VAL A 401 -23.50 -3.35 -13.52
CA VAL A 401 -23.21 -4.58 -12.78
C VAL A 401 -22.54 -5.63 -13.67
N ILE A 402 -23.02 -5.82 -14.89
CA ILE A 402 -22.44 -6.81 -15.82
C ILE A 402 -21.00 -6.46 -16.20
N PRO A 403 -20.67 -5.21 -16.62
CA PRO A 403 -19.28 -4.82 -16.84
C PRO A 403 -18.40 -4.98 -15.62
N SER A 404 -18.88 -4.64 -14.41
CA SER A 404 -18.10 -4.79 -13.18
C SER A 404 -17.84 -6.26 -12.82
N MET A 405 -18.78 -7.17 -13.10
CA MET A 405 -18.52 -8.62 -13.01
C MET A 405 -17.42 -9.06 -13.98
N ALA A 406 -17.50 -8.62 -15.23
CA ALA A 406 -16.54 -9.00 -16.26
C ALA A 406 -15.12 -8.50 -15.91
N THR A 407 -14.98 -7.24 -15.48
CA THR A 407 -13.69 -6.69 -15.08
C THR A 407 -13.18 -7.29 -13.77
N GLY A 408 -14.04 -7.66 -12.83
CA GLY A 408 -13.67 -8.42 -11.64
C GLY A 408 -13.11 -9.81 -12.00
N ILE A 409 -13.74 -10.53 -12.94
CA ILE A 409 -13.23 -11.80 -13.47
C ILE A 409 -11.87 -11.58 -14.16
N LEU A 410 -11.75 -10.53 -14.98
CA LEU A 410 -10.50 -10.19 -15.64
C LEU A 410 -9.37 -9.91 -14.62
N GLY A 411 -9.67 -9.23 -13.54
CA GLY A 411 -8.73 -8.98 -12.44
C GLY A 411 -8.18 -10.29 -11.85
N THR A 412 -9.04 -11.28 -11.59
CA THR A 412 -8.60 -12.59 -11.07
C THR A 412 -7.78 -13.37 -12.10
N ILE A 413 -8.14 -13.33 -13.38
CA ILE A 413 -7.39 -14.00 -14.45
C ILE A 413 -5.98 -13.44 -14.56
N ILE A 414 -5.86 -12.11 -14.61
CA ILE A 414 -4.57 -11.44 -14.76
C ILE A 414 -3.71 -11.67 -13.52
N SER A 415 -4.27 -11.56 -12.33
CA SER A 415 -3.58 -11.87 -11.07
C SER A 415 -3.00 -13.29 -11.08
N SER A 416 -3.82 -14.29 -11.37
CA SER A 416 -3.37 -15.67 -11.45
C SER A 416 -2.24 -15.87 -12.45
N ARG A 417 -2.35 -15.30 -13.65
CA ARG A 417 -1.33 -15.43 -14.69
C ARG A 417 0.00 -14.81 -14.26
N LEU A 418 -0.03 -13.58 -13.75
CA LEU A 418 1.18 -12.85 -13.34
C LEU A 418 1.90 -13.59 -12.20
N ILE A 419 1.17 -14.05 -11.18
CA ILE A 419 1.80 -14.72 -10.04
C ILE A 419 2.33 -16.11 -10.42
N HIS A 420 1.69 -16.81 -11.33
CA HIS A 420 2.21 -18.09 -11.85
C HIS A 420 3.43 -17.91 -12.75
N GLN A 421 3.55 -16.80 -13.48
CA GLN A 421 4.72 -16.49 -14.31
C GLN A 421 5.92 -16.03 -13.50
N TYR A 422 5.69 -15.50 -12.31
CA TYR A 422 6.74 -15.03 -11.39
C TYR A 422 7.36 -16.25 -10.67
N LYS A 423 8.12 -17.06 -11.44
CA LYS A 423 8.85 -18.24 -10.94
C LYS A 423 10.25 -17.88 -10.52
#